data_3b5218f110242650aa98b3fb70f9e831
#
_entry.id   3b5218f110242650aa98b3fb70f9e831
#
_cell.length_a   1.000
_cell.length_b   1.000
_cell.length_c   1.000
_cell.angle_alpha   90.00
_cell.angle_beta   90.00
_cell.angle_gamma   90.00
#
_symmetry.space_group_name_H-M   'P 1'
#
loop_
_entity.id
_entity.type
_entity.pdbx_description
1 polymer ?
#
loop_
_entity_poly.entity_id
_entity_poly.type
_entity_poly.pdbx_seq_one_letter_code
_entity_poly.pdbx_strand_id
1 'polypeptide(L)'
;MKKSSILLMALTFIGLGAESATACTGITLISGDGACVVARTIVWGGSDLRSQYVIVPRGYRQQSLVPGGTDGMVFTAQYGYVGLAVEQQEFVAEGLNEAGLSAGLFYFPNYGRYEDYDPARKSSSVADLQLVPLVLSTCRDVGEVEELIGRIRVINIDPRASTVHWRFADCSGRQVVLEFIDGKPIFYENKLGVLTNSPGFDWQLTNLNNYVNLYAGSAPDHDMGGVRLAAFGAGSGMLGIPGDVTPPSRFVRAAFYQTTAPQQAEAEATVLQSFQILNNFDIPVGVEFAAGKVPADIPSATQWTSATDITNRRIYYRTMHDSAIRCFDLATIDFTKVKYRALPLDEVRQQPIVRMKVR
;
A
#
# COMPACT_ATOMS: atom_id res chain seq x y z
N MET A 1 17.00 19.92 30.24
CA MET A 1 16.90 20.20 28.81
C MET A 1 17.92 19.34 28.07
N LYS A 2 17.56 18.10 27.73
CA LYS A 2 18.37 17.24 26.87
C LYS A 2 18.04 17.58 25.43
N LYS A 3 18.95 18.19 24.72
CA LYS A 3 18.91 18.35 23.27
C LYS A 3 18.99 16.94 22.68
N SER A 4 17.85 16.39 22.28
CA SER A 4 17.84 15.20 21.42
C SER A 4 18.47 15.63 20.11
N SER A 5 19.68 15.21 19.89
CA SER A 5 20.29 15.21 18.57
C SER A 5 19.45 14.24 17.73
N ILE A 6 18.52 14.77 16.97
CA ILE A 6 17.91 14.06 15.84
C ILE A 6 19.08 13.94 14.85
N LEU A 7 19.80 12.84 14.99
CA LEU A 7 20.75 12.42 13.97
C LEU A 7 19.88 12.16 12.74
N LEU A 8 19.94 13.09 11.80
CA LEU A 8 19.46 12.92 10.46
C LEU A 8 20.29 11.77 9.87
N MET A 9 19.89 10.54 10.21
CA MET A 9 20.35 9.37 9.47
C MET A 9 19.76 9.60 8.07
N ALA A 10 20.56 10.25 7.22
CA ALA A 10 20.26 10.38 5.83
C ALA A 10 19.79 9.00 5.36
N LEU A 11 18.56 8.94 4.89
CA LEU A 11 18.05 7.83 4.13
C LEU A 11 19.14 7.43 3.13
N THR A 12 19.86 6.38 3.41
CA THR A 12 20.76 5.77 2.45
C THR A 12 19.92 5.02 1.41
N PHE A 13 18.98 5.74 0.79
CA PHE A 13 18.41 5.38 -0.51
C PHE A 13 19.45 5.65 -1.61
N ILE A 14 20.72 5.73 -1.26
CA ILE A 14 21.83 5.77 -2.21
C ILE A 14 22.13 4.33 -2.58
N GLY A 15 21.24 3.73 -3.35
CA GLY A 15 21.58 2.62 -4.20
C GLY A 15 22.44 3.15 -5.34
N LEU A 16 23.76 2.98 -5.25
CA LEU A 16 24.60 2.89 -6.43
C LEU A 16 23.95 1.88 -7.39
N GLY A 17 23.21 2.35 -8.42
CA GLY A 17 22.86 1.58 -9.61
C GLY A 17 22.27 0.19 -9.43
N ALA A 18 21.78 -0.18 -8.25
CA ALA A 18 20.96 -1.36 -8.06
C ALA A 18 19.51 -0.94 -8.34
N GLU A 19 18.89 -1.52 -9.35
CA GLU A 19 17.45 -1.48 -9.52
C GLU A 19 16.84 -1.98 -8.21
N SER A 20 16.44 -1.05 -7.34
CA SER A 20 15.80 -1.44 -6.08
C SER A 20 14.43 -1.97 -6.44
N ALA A 21 14.28 -3.26 -6.24
CA ALA A 21 13.04 -3.98 -6.43
C ALA A 21 12.00 -3.48 -5.44
N THR A 22 11.14 -2.61 -5.91
CA THR A 22 10.02 -2.05 -5.15
C THR A 22 8.74 -2.34 -5.87
N ALA A 23 7.93 -3.15 -5.24
CA ALA A 23 6.71 -3.65 -5.86
C ALA A 23 5.58 -3.67 -4.83
N CYS A 24 4.62 -2.78 -4.94
CA CYS A 24 3.41 -2.78 -4.13
C CYS A 24 2.23 -3.22 -4.98
N THR A 25 1.30 -4.00 -4.42
CA THR A 25 0.07 -4.39 -5.12
C THR A 25 -1.11 -4.14 -4.20
N GLY A 26 -2.04 -3.30 -4.62
CA GLY A 26 -3.29 -3.00 -3.92
C GLY A 26 -4.49 -3.58 -4.67
N ILE A 27 -5.46 -4.10 -3.92
CA ILE A 27 -6.74 -4.61 -4.40
C ILE A 27 -7.87 -4.09 -3.53
N THR A 28 -9.10 -4.22 -4.00
CA THR A 28 -10.31 -3.89 -3.24
C THR A 28 -11.39 -4.92 -3.49
N LEU A 29 -11.98 -5.43 -2.43
CA LEU A 29 -13.10 -6.38 -2.48
C LEU A 29 -14.30 -5.81 -1.71
N ILE A 30 -15.49 -6.13 -2.18
CA ILE A 30 -16.74 -5.79 -1.50
C ILE A 30 -17.44 -7.10 -1.11
N SER A 31 -17.77 -7.25 0.17
CA SER A 31 -18.51 -8.39 0.67
C SER A 31 -20.00 -8.32 0.33
N GLY A 32 -20.71 -9.42 0.48
CA GLY A 32 -22.16 -9.50 0.27
C GLY A 32 -22.97 -8.65 1.24
N ASP A 33 -22.46 -8.42 2.46
CA ASP A 33 -23.03 -7.50 3.45
C ASP A 33 -22.65 -6.03 3.23
N GLY A 34 -21.91 -5.74 2.15
CA GLY A 34 -21.55 -4.37 1.72
C GLY A 34 -20.28 -3.83 2.37
N ALA A 35 -19.52 -4.63 3.13
CA ALA A 35 -18.26 -4.14 3.67
C ALA A 35 -17.19 -3.95 2.58
N CYS A 36 -16.51 -2.82 2.64
CA CYS A 36 -15.42 -2.47 1.74
C CYS A 36 -14.07 -2.86 2.38
N VAL A 37 -13.34 -3.75 1.73
CA VAL A 37 -12.01 -4.22 2.15
C VAL A 37 -10.98 -3.81 1.13
N VAL A 38 -10.09 -2.89 1.51
CA VAL A 38 -8.90 -2.56 0.73
C VAL A 38 -7.70 -3.33 1.27
N ALA A 39 -6.91 -3.93 0.41
CA ALA A 39 -5.78 -4.74 0.82
C ALA A 39 -4.54 -4.47 -0.04
N ARG A 40 -3.35 -4.72 0.53
CA ARG A 40 -2.10 -4.51 -0.21
C ARG A 40 -0.95 -5.36 0.29
N THR A 41 0.05 -5.56 -0.58
CA THR A 41 1.40 -5.95 -0.19
C THR A 41 2.30 -4.72 -0.12
N ILE A 42 3.28 -4.69 0.80
CA ILE A 42 4.43 -3.81 0.70
C ILE A 42 5.65 -4.65 0.32
N VAL A 43 6.29 -4.28 -0.76
CA VAL A 43 7.44 -5.01 -1.29
C VAL A 43 8.62 -4.06 -1.37
N TRP A 44 9.68 -4.44 -0.67
CA TRP A 44 10.94 -3.73 -0.67
C TRP A 44 12.07 -4.75 -0.55
N GLY A 45 12.79 -4.98 -1.64
CA GLY A 45 13.85 -5.96 -1.69
C GLY A 45 15.23 -5.44 -1.29
N GLY A 46 15.40 -4.11 -1.10
CA GLY A 46 16.72 -3.50 -0.86
C GLY A 46 17.22 -3.60 0.57
N SER A 47 16.32 -3.59 1.55
CA SER A 47 16.63 -3.62 2.99
C SER A 47 15.38 -3.94 3.80
N ASP A 48 15.57 -4.23 5.09
CA ASP A 48 14.48 -4.30 6.03
C ASP A 48 13.93 -2.91 6.35
N LEU A 49 12.66 -2.70 6.05
CA LEU A 49 11.93 -1.45 6.32
C LEU A 49 11.67 -1.19 7.82
N ARG A 50 12.05 -2.10 8.71
CA ARG A 50 11.85 -1.97 10.17
C ARG A 50 10.45 -1.49 10.52
N SER A 51 9.47 -2.11 9.87
CA SER A 51 8.08 -1.67 9.93
C SER A 51 7.51 -1.76 11.34
N GLN A 52 6.68 -0.78 11.66
CA GLN A 52 6.05 -0.62 12.96
C GLN A 52 4.59 -0.20 12.81
N TYR A 53 3.77 -0.43 13.83
CA TYR A 53 2.47 0.20 13.89
C TYR A 53 2.52 1.45 14.75
N VAL A 54 1.68 2.42 14.41
CA VAL A 54 1.48 3.62 15.22
C VAL A 54 0.00 3.73 15.61
N ILE A 55 -0.25 4.15 16.86
CA ILE A 55 -1.57 4.54 17.35
C ILE A 55 -1.49 6.02 17.69
N VAL A 56 -2.25 6.80 16.95
CA VAL A 56 -2.24 8.28 17.08
C VAL A 56 -3.55 8.75 17.69
N PRO A 57 -3.52 9.35 18.90
CA PRO A 57 -4.72 9.85 19.56
C PRO A 57 -5.21 11.17 18.95
N ARG A 58 -6.47 11.50 19.19
CA ARG A 58 -6.99 12.86 18.93
C ARG A 58 -6.16 13.90 19.70
N GLY A 59 -5.97 15.07 19.11
CA GLY A 59 -5.18 16.15 19.68
C GLY A 59 -3.67 15.98 19.55
N TYR A 60 -3.18 14.89 18.99
CA TYR A 60 -1.74 14.69 18.77
C TYR A 60 -1.22 15.67 17.72
N ARG A 61 -0.21 16.46 18.10
CA ARG A 61 0.38 17.46 17.22
C ARG A 61 1.57 16.85 16.46
N GLN A 62 1.57 17.03 15.17
CA GLN A 62 2.61 16.57 14.24
C GLN A 62 3.17 17.74 13.44
N GLN A 63 4.39 17.60 12.96
CA GLN A 63 5.02 18.57 12.10
C GLN A 63 5.72 17.86 10.94
N SER A 64 5.50 18.38 9.75
CA SER A 64 6.11 17.79 8.56
C SER A 64 7.59 18.12 8.47
N LEU A 65 8.35 17.18 7.92
CA LEU A 65 9.72 17.38 7.48
C LEU A 65 9.74 18.23 6.20
N VAL A 66 10.84 18.90 5.99
CA VAL A 66 11.17 19.63 4.76
C VAL A 66 12.62 19.37 4.41
N PRO A 67 13.09 19.63 3.17
CA PRO A 67 14.50 19.50 2.83
C PRO A 67 15.40 20.28 3.78
N GLY A 68 16.26 19.55 4.51
CA GLY A 68 17.21 20.14 5.48
C GLY A 68 16.60 20.59 6.82
N GLY A 69 15.32 20.28 7.11
CA GLY A 69 14.68 20.74 8.35
C GLY A 69 13.45 19.94 8.77
N THR A 70 12.88 20.36 9.91
CA THR A 70 11.71 19.72 10.54
C THR A 70 10.59 20.75 10.79
N ASP A 71 10.59 21.85 10.03
CA ASP A 71 9.73 23.01 10.26
C ASP A 71 8.71 23.25 9.13
N GLY A 72 8.28 22.18 8.49
CA GLY A 72 7.17 22.16 7.56
C GLY A 72 5.81 22.39 8.21
N MET A 73 4.74 22.05 7.50
CA MET A 73 3.37 22.20 7.97
C MET A 73 3.16 21.53 9.34
N VAL A 74 2.49 22.24 10.23
CA VAL A 74 2.04 21.70 11.53
C VAL A 74 0.57 21.33 11.43
N PHE A 75 0.22 20.14 11.90
CA PHE A 75 -1.15 19.67 11.94
C PHE A 75 -1.45 18.91 13.25
N THR A 76 -2.71 18.88 13.60
CA THR A 76 -3.18 18.22 14.83
C THR A 76 -4.23 17.19 14.45
N ALA A 77 -4.14 16.01 15.01
CA ALA A 77 -5.09 14.94 14.76
C ALA A 77 -6.49 15.30 15.28
N GLN A 78 -7.40 15.56 14.37
CA GLN A 78 -8.84 15.68 14.66
C GLN A 78 -9.45 14.28 14.82
N TYR A 79 -8.98 13.34 14.03
CA TYR A 79 -9.33 11.92 14.09
C TYR A 79 -8.15 11.11 14.60
N GLY A 80 -8.42 10.19 15.54
CA GLY A 80 -7.45 9.18 15.91
C GLY A 80 -7.31 8.13 14.80
N TYR A 81 -6.13 7.55 14.67
CA TYR A 81 -5.89 6.54 13.65
C TYR A 81 -4.89 5.48 14.08
N VAL A 82 -4.92 4.34 13.40
CA VAL A 82 -3.88 3.31 13.42
C VAL A 82 -3.20 3.31 12.06
N GLY A 83 -1.88 3.26 12.05
CA GLY A 83 -1.08 3.22 10.83
C GLY A 83 0.03 2.18 10.88
N LEU A 84 0.40 1.65 9.72
CA LEU A 84 1.58 0.81 9.50
C LEU A 84 2.65 1.69 8.88
N ALA A 85 3.71 1.96 9.64
CA ALA A 85 4.80 2.84 9.26
C ALA A 85 6.03 2.05 8.82
N VAL A 86 6.86 2.66 7.99
CA VAL A 86 8.10 2.10 7.47
C VAL A 86 9.27 3.02 7.81
N GLU A 87 10.42 2.46 8.14
CA GLU A 87 11.66 3.16 8.51
C GLU A 87 11.53 4.06 9.75
N GLN A 88 10.59 4.98 9.76
CA GLN A 88 10.33 5.93 10.83
C GLN A 88 8.84 5.95 11.16
N GLN A 89 8.51 6.20 12.43
CA GLN A 89 7.13 6.25 12.91
C GLN A 89 6.26 7.34 12.23
N GLU A 90 6.89 8.36 11.66
CA GLU A 90 6.23 9.44 10.92
C GLU A 90 5.90 9.05 9.48
N PHE A 91 6.45 7.95 8.95
CA PHE A 91 6.26 7.52 7.56
C PHE A 91 5.24 6.38 7.48
N VAL A 92 3.98 6.73 7.72
CA VAL A 92 2.87 5.78 7.62
C VAL A 92 2.61 5.44 6.16
N ALA A 93 2.79 4.16 5.81
CA ALA A 93 2.59 3.66 4.46
C ALA A 93 1.16 3.18 4.19
N GLU A 94 0.42 2.79 5.23
CA GLU A 94 -0.98 2.36 5.17
C GLU A 94 -1.65 2.67 6.50
N GLY A 95 -2.92 3.08 6.51
CA GLY A 95 -3.63 3.31 7.76
C GLY A 95 -5.12 3.54 7.58
N LEU A 96 -5.80 3.61 8.74
CA LEU A 96 -7.24 3.82 8.85
C LEU A 96 -7.52 4.73 10.04
N ASN A 97 -8.36 5.74 9.85
CA ASN A 97 -8.80 6.57 10.95
C ASN A 97 -10.18 6.14 11.49
N GLU A 98 -10.53 6.65 12.64
CA GLU A 98 -11.78 6.35 13.33
C GLU A 98 -13.04 6.84 12.59
N ALA A 99 -12.91 7.77 11.63
CA ALA A 99 -14.01 8.19 10.76
C ALA A 99 -14.29 7.19 9.63
N GLY A 100 -13.35 6.27 9.33
CA GLY A 100 -13.47 5.28 8.26
C GLY A 100 -12.85 5.74 6.95
N LEU A 101 -11.81 6.57 7.01
CA LEU A 101 -10.96 6.89 5.87
C LEU A 101 -9.68 6.05 5.92
N SER A 102 -9.43 5.29 4.86
CA SER A 102 -8.18 4.57 4.61
C SER A 102 -7.28 5.34 3.66
N ALA A 103 -6.00 5.37 3.96
CA ALA A 103 -4.98 6.01 3.14
C ALA A 103 -3.75 5.12 3.03
N GLY A 104 -3.21 4.99 1.82
CA GLY A 104 -2.01 4.20 1.57
C GLY A 104 -1.12 4.84 0.51
N LEU A 105 0.21 4.77 0.70
CA LEU A 105 1.19 5.21 -0.29
C LEU A 105 1.80 4.02 -1.03
N PHE A 106 2.17 4.25 -2.28
CA PHE A 106 2.82 3.28 -3.16
C PHE A 106 3.98 3.96 -3.88
N TYR A 107 5.09 3.26 -4.06
CA TYR A 107 6.25 3.77 -4.76
C TYR A 107 5.93 4.05 -6.24
N PHE A 108 6.33 5.24 -6.74
CA PHE A 108 5.97 5.73 -8.08
C PHE A 108 7.17 6.36 -8.79
N PRO A 109 8.22 5.59 -9.07
CA PRO A 109 9.45 6.11 -9.66
C PRO A 109 9.26 6.52 -11.11
N ASN A 110 10.03 7.55 -11.52
CA ASN A 110 10.20 8.01 -12.89
C ASN A 110 8.99 8.70 -13.56
N TYR A 111 7.81 8.65 -12.97
CA TYR A 111 6.58 9.22 -13.54
C TYR A 111 6.02 10.38 -12.73
N GLY A 112 6.20 10.33 -11.41
CA GLY A 112 5.76 11.40 -10.53
C GLY A 112 6.77 12.57 -10.51
N ARG A 113 6.24 13.78 -10.32
CA ARG A 113 7.03 14.98 -10.06
C ARG A 113 6.23 15.93 -9.19
N TYR A 114 6.79 16.28 -8.02
CA TYR A 114 6.23 17.32 -7.16
C TYR A 114 6.72 18.70 -7.61
N GLU A 115 6.14 19.77 -7.03
CA GLU A 115 6.71 21.10 -7.13
C GLU A 115 8.05 21.17 -6.39
N ASP A 116 8.94 22.06 -6.84
CA ASP A 116 10.17 22.33 -6.13
C ASP A 116 9.87 22.96 -4.75
N TYR A 117 10.66 22.58 -3.75
CA TYR A 117 10.51 23.12 -2.40
C TYR A 117 10.80 24.63 -2.37
N ASP A 118 9.87 25.39 -1.83
CA ASP A 118 9.99 26.83 -1.59
C ASP A 118 10.02 27.09 -0.08
N PRO A 119 11.16 27.51 0.50
CA PRO A 119 11.27 27.82 1.93
C PRO A 119 10.30 28.90 2.43
N ALA A 120 9.89 29.84 1.56
CA ALA A 120 8.91 30.87 1.92
C ALA A 120 7.50 30.30 2.16
N ARG A 121 7.22 29.08 1.63
CA ARG A 121 5.93 28.39 1.74
C ARG A 121 5.99 27.13 2.62
N LYS A 122 7.00 27.02 3.48
CA LYS A 122 7.22 25.85 4.33
C LYS A 122 6.04 25.52 5.24
N SER A 123 5.28 26.52 5.71
CA SER A 123 4.13 26.33 6.58
C SER A 123 2.94 25.60 5.92
N SER A 124 2.92 25.53 4.58
CA SER A 124 1.96 24.76 3.79
C SER A 124 2.59 23.54 3.11
N SER A 125 3.88 23.26 3.37
CA SER A 125 4.62 22.17 2.73
C SER A 125 4.57 20.91 3.58
N VAL A 126 4.24 19.80 2.95
CA VAL A 126 4.15 18.47 3.55
C VAL A 126 5.04 17.50 2.78
N ALA A 127 5.86 16.76 3.50
CA ALA A 127 6.64 15.69 2.93
C ALA A 127 5.72 14.60 2.36
N ASP A 128 6.05 14.10 1.20
CA ASP A 128 5.30 13.04 0.51
C ASP A 128 5.06 11.80 1.37
N LEU A 129 6.08 11.36 2.13
CA LEU A 129 5.95 10.24 3.08
C LEU A 129 5.12 10.56 4.33
N GLN A 130 4.75 11.84 4.54
CA GLN A 130 3.89 12.28 5.64
C GLN A 130 2.48 12.72 5.20
N LEU A 131 2.15 12.56 3.92
CA LEU A 131 0.80 12.86 3.45
C LEU A 131 -0.25 11.92 4.05
N VAL A 132 0.05 10.64 4.19
CA VAL A 132 -0.85 9.67 4.82
C VAL A 132 -1.17 10.06 6.27
N PRO A 133 -0.19 10.34 7.17
CA PRO A 133 -0.46 10.87 8.50
C PRO A 133 -1.32 12.13 8.54
N LEU A 134 -1.06 13.08 7.64
CA LEU A 134 -1.85 14.32 7.56
C LEU A 134 -3.31 14.03 7.20
N VAL A 135 -3.53 13.25 6.15
CA VAL A 135 -4.88 12.88 5.68
C VAL A 135 -5.65 12.13 6.76
N LEU A 136 -5.05 11.09 7.36
CA LEU A 136 -5.69 10.32 8.44
C LEU A 136 -5.99 11.17 9.67
N SER A 137 -5.16 12.17 9.95
CA SER A 137 -5.36 13.09 11.07
C SER A 137 -6.50 14.09 10.86
N THR A 138 -6.75 14.54 9.61
CA THR A 138 -7.54 15.74 9.36
C THR A 138 -8.74 15.55 8.46
N CYS A 139 -8.81 14.46 7.71
CA CYS A 139 -9.90 14.17 6.77
C CYS A 139 -10.75 12.99 7.23
N ARG A 140 -12.06 13.04 6.98
CA ARG A 140 -13.00 11.95 7.27
C ARG A 140 -13.39 11.14 6.05
N ASP A 141 -13.27 11.73 4.85
CA ASP A 141 -13.68 11.13 3.58
C ASP A 141 -12.80 11.62 2.43
N VAL A 142 -12.99 11.02 1.25
CA VAL A 142 -12.23 11.35 0.02
C VAL A 142 -12.46 12.80 -0.42
N GLY A 143 -13.66 13.35 -0.23
CA GLY A 143 -13.95 14.75 -0.60
C GLY A 143 -13.11 15.74 0.21
N GLU A 144 -12.96 15.52 1.53
CA GLU A 144 -12.08 16.34 2.36
C GLU A 144 -10.59 16.18 1.98
N VAL A 145 -10.19 15.00 1.47
CA VAL A 145 -8.81 14.81 0.94
C VAL A 145 -8.60 15.69 -0.30
N GLU A 146 -9.54 15.70 -1.24
CA GLU A 146 -9.43 16.53 -2.45
C GLU A 146 -9.32 18.02 -2.10
N GLU A 147 -10.13 18.50 -1.15
CA GLU A 147 -10.07 19.87 -0.66
C GLU A 147 -8.74 20.18 0.04
N LEU A 148 -8.22 19.25 0.84
CA LEU A 148 -6.94 19.41 1.54
C LEU A 148 -5.79 19.55 0.53
N ILE A 149 -5.73 18.67 -0.46
CA ILE A 149 -4.68 18.68 -1.50
C ILE A 149 -4.65 19.99 -2.28
N GLY A 150 -5.81 20.59 -2.52
CA GLY A 150 -5.89 21.91 -3.16
C GLY A 150 -5.29 23.07 -2.34
N ARG A 151 -5.01 22.87 -1.06
CA ARG A 151 -4.53 23.92 -0.14
C ARG A 151 -3.09 23.74 0.34
N ILE A 152 -2.51 22.57 0.14
CA ILE A 152 -1.15 22.22 0.60
C ILE A 152 -0.19 22.06 -0.58
N ARG A 153 1.07 21.91 -0.25
CA ARG A 153 2.14 21.57 -1.20
C ARG A 153 2.80 20.26 -0.76
N VAL A 154 2.73 19.27 -1.60
CA VAL A 154 3.44 18.01 -1.39
C VAL A 154 4.84 18.15 -1.99
N ILE A 155 5.85 17.78 -1.21
CA ILE A 155 7.26 17.94 -1.56
C ILE A 155 8.06 16.68 -1.23
N ASN A 156 9.18 16.45 -1.92
CA ASN A 156 10.16 15.47 -1.49
C ASN A 156 10.97 15.99 -0.30
N ILE A 157 11.24 15.11 0.66
CA ILE A 157 12.20 15.41 1.74
C ILE A 157 13.63 15.46 1.18
N ASP A 158 13.96 14.51 0.31
CA ASP A 158 15.21 14.45 -0.44
C ASP A 158 14.89 14.51 -1.93
N PRO A 159 15.32 15.57 -2.64
CA PRO A 159 15.07 15.70 -4.08
C PRO A 159 15.66 14.57 -4.94
N ARG A 160 16.58 13.76 -4.37
CA ARG A 160 17.15 12.57 -5.05
C ARG A 160 16.26 11.34 -4.89
N ALA A 161 15.33 11.36 -3.95
CA ALA A 161 14.39 10.26 -3.75
C ALA A 161 13.36 10.22 -4.90
N SER A 162 12.90 9.02 -5.21
CA SER A 162 11.75 8.83 -6.11
C SER A 162 10.45 9.27 -5.45
N THR A 163 9.44 9.52 -6.29
CA THR A 163 8.11 9.90 -5.83
C THR A 163 7.29 8.70 -5.37
N VAL A 164 6.18 8.99 -4.70
CA VAL A 164 5.11 8.04 -4.38
C VAL A 164 3.78 8.55 -4.94
N HIS A 165 2.79 7.67 -5.06
CA HIS A 165 1.40 8.00 -5.31
C HIS A 165 0.52 7.36 -4.23
N TRP A 166 -0.74 7.78 -4.14
CA TRP A 166 -1.57 7.40 -3.00
C TRP A 166 -2.90 6.83 -3.44
N ARG A 167 -3.42 5.92 -2.64
CA ARG A 167 -4.81 5.47 -2.64
C ARG A 167 -5.50 6.04 -1.41
N PHE A 168 -6.67 6.64 -1.61
CA PHE A 168 -7.59 7.01 -0.56
C PHE A 168 -8.93 6.32 -0.81
N ALA A 169 -9.52 5.77 0.25
CA ALA A 169 -10.82 5.10 0.19
C ALA A 169 -11.60 5.36 1.48
N ASP A 170 -12.90 5.58 1.38
CA ASP A 170 -13.75 5.85 2.53
C ASP A 170 -14.92 4.86 2.66
N CYS A 171 -15.68 4.98 3.76
CA CYS A 171 -16.78 4.08 4.08
C CYS A 171 -17.98 4.18 3.12
N SER A 172 -18.03 5.17 2.22
CA SER A 172 -19.02 5.23 1.14
C SER A 172 -18.69 4.24 0.00
N GLY A 173 -17.49 3.67 0.01
CA GLY A 173 -16.94 2.85 -1.07
C GLY A 173 -16.28 3.67 -2.18
N ARG A 174 -16.23 5.01 -2.07
CA ARG A 174 -15.47 5.85 -3.00
C ARG A 174 -13.99 5.61 -2.81
N GLN A 175 -13.27 5.47 -3.92
CA GLN A 175 -11.83 5.28 -3.92
C GLN A 175 -11.18 6.09 -5.03
N VAL A 176 -10.08 6.76 -4.69
CA VAL A 176 -9.30 7.56 -5.65
C VAL A 176 -7.82 7.22 -5.58
N VAL A 177 -7.13 7.45 -6.70
CA VAL A 177 -5.67 7.49 -6.78
C VAL A 177 -5.24 8.93 -6.99
N LEU A 178 -4.27 9.38 -6.19
CA LEU A 178 -3.63 10.69 -6.35
C LEU A 178 -2.21 10.50 -6.90
N GLU A 179 -1.94 11.13 -8.03
CA GLU A 179 -0.61 11.25 -8.63
C GLU A 179 -0.22 12.72 -8.78
N PHE A 180 1.07 13.01 -8.65
CA PHE A 180 1.60 14.33 -8.97
C PHE A 180 2.36 14.24 -10.29
N ILE A 181 1.85 14.90 -11.32
CA ILE A 181 2.44 14.94 -12.67
C ILE A 181 2.77 16.39 -13.00
N ASP A 182 4.02 16.64 -13.35
CA ASP A 182 4.53 18.00 -13.63
C ASP A 182 4.18 19.03 -12.53
N GLY A 183 4.31 18.62 -11.27
CA GLY A 183 4.04 19.45 -10.11
C GLY A 183 2.56 19.65 -9.76
N LYS A 184 1.64 19.00 -10.49
CA LYS A 184 0.20 19.16 -10.29
C LYS A 184 -0.42 17.88 -9.74
N PRO A 185 -1.31 17.98 -8.73
CA PRO A 185 -2.09 16.85 -8.27
C PRO A 185 -3.14 16.45 -9.31
N ILE A 186 -3.23 15.17 -9.60
CA ILE A 186 -4.24 14.57 -10.48
C ILE A 186 -4.93 13.47 -9.68
N PHE A 187 -6.24 13.56 -9.57
CA PHE A 187 -7.08 12.53 -8.97
C PHE A 187 -7.73 11.67 -10.05
N TYR A 188 -7.67 10.37 -9.86
CA TYR A 188 -8.35 9.38 -10.68
C TYR A 188 -9.36 8.62 -9.83
N GLU A 189 -10.63 8.55 -10.27
CA GLU A 189 -11.61 7.65 -9.66
C GLU A 189 -11.18 6.19 -9.91
N ASN A 190 -10.89 5.46 -8.84
CA ASN A 190 -10.44 4.08 -8.94
C ASN A 190 -11.61 3.09 -8.83
N LYS A 191 -12.42 3.01 -9.87
CA LYS A 191 -13.56 2.08 -9.93
C LYS A 191 -13.15 0.62 -9.96
N LEU A 192 -11.95 0.33 -10.46
CA LEU A 192 -11.43 -1.04 -10.50
C LEU A 192 -10.93 -1.50 -9.13
N GLY A 193 -10.44 -0.59 -8.28
CA GLY A 193 -9.93 -0.92 -6.96
C GLY A 193 -8.50 -1.49 -6.93
N VAL A 194 -7.78 -1.45 -8.05
CA VAL A 194 -6.39 -1.91 -8.16
C VAL A 194 -5.43 -0.74 -8.20
N LEU A 195 -4.28 -0.87 -7.53
CA LEU A 195 -3.15 0.04 -7.69
C LEU A 195 -1.85 -0.76 -7.54
N THR A 196 -0.86 -0.44 -8.38
CA THR A 196 0.50 -1.00 -8.24
C THR A 196 1.52 0.12 -8.12
N ASN A 197 2.40 0.27 -9.09
CA ASN A 197 3.45 1.28 -9.14
C ASN A 197 3.45 1.94 -10.52
N SER A 198 4.62 2.41 -10.98
CA SER A 198 4.77 2.97 -12.34
C SER A 198 4.46 1.96 -13.44
N PRO A 199 4.00 2.42 -14.60
CA PRO A 199 3.69 3.80 -14.97
C PRO A 199 2.38 4.32 -14.35
N GLY A 200 1.91 5.52 -14.76
CA GLY A 200 0.73 6.19 -14.23
C GLY A 200 -0.55 5.36 -14.29
N PHE A 201 -1.49 5.68 -13.43
CA PHE A 201 -2.71 4.91 -13.24
C PHE A 201 -3.58 4.85 -14.51
N ASP A 202 -3.70 5.94 -15.25
CA ASP A 202 -4.42 6.02 -16.53
C ASP A 202 -3.80 5.09 -17.59
N TRP A 203 -2.47 5.03 -17.63
CA TRP A 203 -1.76 4.09 -18.51
C TRP A 203 -2.04 2.64 -18.12
N GLN A 204 -2.05 2.33 -16.82
CA GLN A 204 -2.35 0.97 -16.33
C GLN A 204 -3.76 0.52 -16.77
N LEU A 205 -4.75 1.41 -16.66
CA LEU A 205 -6.11 1.14 -17.14
C LEU A 205 -6.14 0.93 -18.65
N THR A 206 -5.42 1.76 -19.40
CA THR A 206 -5.34 1.63 -20.87
C THR A 206 -4.69 0.30 -21.26
N ASN A 207 -3.63 -0.12 -20.56
CA ASN A 207 -2.93 -1.38 -20.82
C ASN A 207 -3.84 -2.61 -20.65
N LEU A 208 -4.88 -2.56 -19.80
CA LEU A 208 -5.83 -3.67 -19.67
C LEU A 208 -6.51 -4.06 -20.98
N ASN A 209 -6.61 -3.16 -21.96
CA ASN A 209 -7.16 -3.46 -23.28
C ASN A 209 -6.35 -4.53 -24.05
N ASN A 210 -5.06 -4.67 -23.75
CA ASN A 210 -4.23 -5.74 -24.32
C ASN A 210 -4.61 -7.14 -23.80
N TYR A 211 -5.44 -7.20 -22.74
CA TYR A 211 -5.83 -8.42 -22.05
C TYR A 211 -7.34 -8.66 -22.08
N VAL A 212 -8.03 -8.08 -23.04
CA VAL A 212 -9.49 -8.24 -23.25
C VAL A 212 -9.91 -9.71 -23.47
N ASN A 213 -8.95 -10.57 -23.84
CA ASN A 213 -9.16 -12.00 -24.03
C ASN A 213 -9.22 -12.80 -22.71
N LEU A 214 -8.81 -12.21 -21.57
CA LEU A 214 -8.84 -12.91 -20.29
C LEU A 214 -10.28 -13.00 -19.77
N TYR A 215 -10.68 -14.19 -19.32
CA TYR A 215 -11.98 -14.45 -18.71
C TYR A 215 -11.91 -15.61 -17.69
N ALA A 216 -12.84 -15.65 -16.77
CA ALA A 216 -12.92 -16.73 -15.77
C ALA A 216 -13.34 -18.05 -16.43
N GLY A 217 -12.72 -19.14 -16.02
CA GLY A 217 -13.03 -20.49 -16.53
C GLY A 217 -12.10 -20.95 -17.63
N SER A 218 -12.61 -21.79 -18.52
CA SER A 218 -11.81 -22.44 -19.57
C SER A 218 -12.36 -22.16 -20.97
N ALA A 219 -11.46 -22.05 -21.94
CA ALA A 219 -11.83 -21.95 -23.34
C ALA A 219 -12.64 -23.19 -23.76
N PRO A 220 -13.69 -23.02 -24.60
CA PRO A 220 -14.41 -24.14 -25.15
C PRO A 220 -13.52 -24.93 -26.12
N ASP A 221 -13.78 -26.23 -26.20
CA ASP A 221 -13.16 -27.06 -27.21
C ASP A 221 -13.54 -26.57 -28.61
N HIS A 222 -12.63 -26.66 -29.56
CA HIS A 222 -12.89 -26.31 -30.96
C HIS A 222 -11.97 -27.10 -31.91
N ASP A 223 -12.33 -27.12 -33.19
CA ASP A 223 -11.54 -27.74 -34.24
C ASP A 223 -10.68 -26.69 -34.98
N MET A 224 -9.42 -27.05 -35.23
CA MET A 224 -8.50 -26.26 -36.05
C MET A 224 -7.88 -27.15 -37.14
N GLY A 225 -8.28 -26.93 -38.39
CA GLY A 225 -7.77 -27.69 -39.53
C GLY A 225 -7.99 -29.20 -39.42
N GLY A 226 -9.07 -29.64 -38.79
CA GLY A 226 -9.38 -31.07 -38.58
C GLY A 226 -8.73 -31.68 -37.33
N VAL A 227 -8.01 -30.85 -36.53
CA VAL A 227 -7.46 -31.27 -35.23
C VAL A 227 -8.34 -30.70 -34.14
N ARG A 228 -8.91 -31.58 -33.29
CA ARG A 228 -9.70 -31.16 -32.13
C ARG A 228 -8.78 -30.66 -31.04
N LEU A 229 -9.02 -29.43 -30.58
CA LEU A 229 -8.33 -28.79 -29.45
C LEU A 229 -9.24 -28.80 -28.25
N ALA A 230 -8.68 -29.21 -27.10
CA ALA A 230 -9.35 -29.23 -25.82
C ALA A 230 -8.43 -28.67 -24.72
N ALA A 231 -8.98 -28.04 -23.71
CA ALA A 231 -8.18 -27.51 -22.60
C ALA A 231 -7.59 -28.68 -21.78
N PHE A 232 -6.31 -28.55 -21.36
CA PHE A 232 -5.64 -29.55 -20.51
C PHE A 232 -6.15 -29.54 -19.05
N GLY A 233 -6.96 -28.56 -18.68
CA GLY A 233 -7.51 -28.40 -17.33
C GLY A 233 -8.27 -27.11 -17.17
N ALA A 234 -8.69 -26.81 -15.94
CA ALA A 234 -9.40 -25.59 -15.61
C ALA A 234 -8.50 -24.35 -15.76
N GLY A 235 -9.11 -23.19 -16.08
CA GLY A 235 -8.43 -21.90 -16.07
C GLY A 235 -7.74 -21.51 -17.37
N SER A 236 -8.01 -22.19 -18.49
CA SER A 236 -7.42 -21.80 -19.78
C SER A 236 -7.86 -20.42 -20.29
N GLY A 237 -8.93 -19.82 -19.72
CA GLY A 237 -9.30 -18.42 -19.94
C GLY A 237 -8.27 -17.42 -19.42
N MET A 238 -7.29 -17.88 -18.61
CA MET A 238 -6.17 -17.06 -18.12
C MET A 238 -4.93 -17.12 -19.06
N LEU A 239 -4.95 -17.88 -20.13
CA LEU A 239 -3.79 -17.95 -21.02
C LEU A 239 -3.39 -16.58 -21.55
N GLY A 240 -2.10 -16.25 -21.37
CA GLY A 240 -1.57 -14.94 -21.70
C GLY A 240 -1.54 -13.94 -20.54
N ILE A 241 -2.05 -14.31 -19.35
CA ILE A 241 -1.88 -13.45 -18.16
C ILE A 241 -0.37 -13.32 -17.85
N PRO A 242 0.16 -12.10 -17.62
CA PRO A 242 1.59 -11.92 -17.43
C PRO A 242 2.03 -12.45 -16.06
N GLY A 243 3.10 -13.21 -16.00
CA GLY A 243 3.58 -13.88 -14.79
C GLY A 243 4.72 -13.19 -14.06
N ASP A 244 5.36 -12.19 -14.68
CA ASP A 244 6.49 -11.48 -14.08
C ASP A 244 6.08 -10.53 -12.95
N VAL A 245 7.05 -9.98 -12.23
CA VAL A 245 6.82 -9.14 -11.04
C VAL A 245 6.80 -7.64 -11.33
N THR A 246 6.85 -7.22 -12.60
CA THR A 246 6.77 -5.81 -12.95
C THR A 246 5.41 -5.19 -12.59
N PRO A 247 5.33 -3.89 -12.31
CA PRO A 247 4.07 -3.25 -11.93
C PRO A 247 2.93 -3.46 -12.95
N PRO A 248 3.14 -3.31 -14.27
CA PRO A 248 2.07 -3.56 -15.25
C PRO A 248 1.53 -4.99 -15.21
N SER A 249 2.42 -5.97 -15.09
CA SER A 249 2.06 -7.38 -15.01
C SER A 249 1.27 -7.70 -13.75
N ARG A 250 1.68 -7.12 -12.62
CA ARG A 250 0.96 -7.27 -11.34
C ARG A 250 -0.40 -6.56 -11.38
N PHE A 251 -0.51 -5.42 -12.05
CA PHE A 251 -1.78 -4.72 -12.22
C PHE A 251 -2.80 -5.58 -12.97
N VAL A 252 -2.40 -6.18 -14.09
CA VAL A 252 -3.26 -7.08 -14.86
C VAL A 252 -3.69 -8.30 -14.04
N ARG A 253 -2.76 -8.96 -13.35
CA ARG A 253 -3.09 -10.11 -12.48
C ARG A 253 -4.03 -9.72 -11.34
N ALA A 254 -3.77 -8.59 -10.68
CA ALA A 254 -4.60 -8.11 -9.59
C ALA A 254 -6.03 -7.79 -10.06
N ALA A 255 -6.16 -7.13 -11.20
CA ALA A 255 -7.44 -6.85 -11.83
C ALA A 255 -8.20 -8.15 -12.13
N PHE A 256 -7.54 -9.12 -12.74
CA PHE A 256 -8.15 -10.41 -13.07
C PHE A 256 -8.60 -11.17 -11.82
N TYR A 257 -7.69 -11.39 -10.86
CA TYR A 257 -8.02 -12.19 -9.66
C TYR A 257 -9.10 -11.54 -8.81
N GLN A 258 -9.04 -10.22 -8.60
CA GLN A 258 -10.03 -9.52 -7.81
C GLN A 258 -11.42 -9.55 -8.46
N THR A 259 -11.52 -9.40 -9.78
CA THR A 259 -12.80 -9.34 -10.49
C THR A 259 -13.41 -10.70 -10.78
N THR A 260 -12.62 -11.77 -10.77
CA THR A 260 -13.08 -13.14 -10.98
C THR A 260 -13.27 -13.94 -9.68
N ALA A 261 -12.75 -13.45 -8.55
CA ALA A 261 -12.94 -14.08 -7.26
C ALA A 261 -14.44 -14.03 -6.87
N PRO A 262 -15.01 -15.13 -6.34
CA PRO A 262 -16.39 -15.13 -5.87
C PRO A 262 -16.55 -14.17 -4.68
N GLN A 263 -17.61 -13.38 -4.70
CA GLN A 263 -17.95 -12.49 -3.60
C GLN A 263 -18.23 -13.30 -2.32
N GLN A 264 -17.53 -12.96 -1.24
CA GLN A 264 -17.78 -13.54 0.08
C GLN A 264 -19.00 -12.88 0.73
N ALA A 265 -19.73 -13.64 1.56
CA ALA A 265 -20.94 -13.14 2.21
C ALA A 265 -20.62 -12.03 3.24
N GLU A 266 -19.54 -12.18 3.99
CA GLU A 266 -19.21 -11.36 5.16
C GLU A 266 -17.82 -10.72 5.05
N ALA A 267 -17.62 -9.63 5.79
CA ALA A 267 -16.38 -8.87 5.81
C ALA A 267 -15.15 -9.72 6.16
N GLU A 268 -15.20 -10.55 7.21
CA GLU A 268 -14.03 -11.32 7.65
C GLU A 268 -13.61 -12.37 6.62
N ALA A 269 -14.58 -13.05 5.98
CA ALA A 269 -14.30 -13.96 4.88
C ALA A 269 -13.66 -13.22 3.68
N THR A 270 -14.10 -11.98 3.40
CA THR A 270 -13.54 -11.12 2.36
C THR A 270 -12.10 -10.69 2.70
N VAL A 271 -11.81 -10.38 3.96
CA VAL A 271 -10.45 -10.13 4.45
C VAL A 271 -9.56 -11.34 4.18
N LEU A 272 -9.99 -12.55 4.56
CA LEU A 272 -9.22 -13.78 4.31
C LEU A 272 -9.01 -14.04 2.81
N GLN A 273 -10.03 -13.82 1.99
CA GLN A 273 -9.92 -13.91 0.53
C GLN A 273 -8.91 -12.90 -0.03
N SER A 274 -8.86 -11.68 0.52
CA SER A 274 -7.88 -10.67 0.13
C SER A 274 -6.44 -11.17 0.35
N PHE A 275 -6.15 -11.80 1.49
CA PHE A 275 -4.85 -12.41 1.75
C PHE A 275 -4.55 -13.56 0.79
N GLN A 276 -5.54 -14.39 0.44
CA GLN A 276 -5.38 -15.47 -0.53
C GLN A 276 -5.04 -14.96 -1.92
N ILE A 277 -5.72 -13.91 -2.39
CA ILE A 277 -5.42 -13.26 -3.67
C ILE A 277 -4.01 -12.67 -3.62
N LEU A 278 -3.66 -11.96 -2.56
CA LEU A 278 -2.38 -11.29 -2.42
C LEU A 278 -1.19 -12.25 -2.26
N ASN A 279 -1.40 -13.54 -1.93
CA ASN A 279 -0.36 -14.56 -2.00
C ASN A 279 0.27 -14.68 -3.40
N ASN A 280 -0.47 -14.34 -4.46
CA ASN A 280 0.07 -14.32 -5.83
C ASN A 280 1.03 -13.15 -6.09
N PHE A 281 1.19 -12.27 -5.11
CA PHE A 281 2.05 -11.08 -5.14
C PHE A 281 3.10 -11.11 -4.02
N ASP A 282 3.27 -12.24 -3.36
CA ASP A 282 4.40 -12.48 -2.47
C ASP A 282 5.64 -12.74 -3.33
N ILE A 283 6.62 -11.85 -3.25
CA ILE A 283 7.83 -11.87 -4.06
C ILE A 283 8.97 -12.43 -3.22
N PRO A 284 9.53 -13.61 -3.56
CA PRO A 284 10.70 -14.14 -2.89
C PRO A 284 11.90 -13.21 -3.07
N VAL A 285 12.67 -13.01 -2.00
CA VAL A 285 13.92 -12.26 -2.11
C VAL A 285 14.85 -12.94 -3.14
N GLY A 286 15.49 -12.13 -3.97
CA GLY A 286 16.41 -12.61 -4.99
C GLY A 286 15.84 -12.70 -6.41
N VAL A 287 14.53 -12.79 -6.59
CA VAL A 287 13.91 -12.80 -7.94
C VAL A 287 14.20 -11.50 -8.69
N GLU A 288 14.35 -10.40 -7.98
CA GLU A 288 14.52 -9.04 -8.50
C GLU A 288 15.99 -8.60 -8.56
N PHE A 289 16.93 -9.46 -8.14
CA PHE A 289 18.35 -9.12 -8.05
C PHE A 289 19.21 -10.00 -8.96
N ALA A 290 20.25 -9.41 -9.51
CA ALA A 290 21.29 -10.20 -10.18
C ALA A 290 21.98 -11.16 -9.19
N ALA A 291 22.53 -12.24 -9.71
CA ALA A 291 23.25 -13.21 -8.89
C ALA A 291 24.34 -12.55 -8.02
N GLY A 292 24.38 -12.87 -6.75
CA GLY A 292 25.31 -12.32 -5.77
C GLY A 292 24.99 -10.89 -5.28
N LYS A 293 23.84 -10.33 -5.65
CA LYS A 293 23.37 -9.01 -5.19
C LYS A 293 22.19 -9.07 -4.23
N VAL A 294 21.76 -10.28 -3.87
CA VAL A 294 20.62 -10.49 -2.96
C VAL A 294 20.97 -10.01 -1.56
N PRO A 295 20.15 -9.14 -0.93
CA PRO A 295 20.32 -8.78 0.49
C PRO A 295 20.21 -10.00 1.40
N ALA A 296 21.06 -10.07 2.42
CA ALA A 296 21.13 -11.22 3.34
C ALA A 296 20.23 -11.07 4.58
N ASP A 297 19.71 -9.87 4.83
CA ASP A 297 19.03 -9.50 6.07
C ASP A 297 17.51 -9.56 6.01
N ILE A 298 16.94 -9.89 4.83
CA ILE A 298 15.50 -10.02 4.63
C ILE A 298 15.12 -11.42 4.12
N PRO A 299 14.12 -12.09 4.71
CA PRO A 299 13.67 -13.41 4.27
C PRO A 299 12.73 -13.35 3.05
N SER A 300 12.12 -12.20 2.76
CA SER A 300 11.22 -11.97 1.63
C SER A 300 11.28 -10.52 1.17
N ALA A 301 11.13 -10.28 -0.13
CA ALA A 301 10.94 -8.93 -0.66
C ALA A 301 9.56 -8.37 -0.28
N THR A 302 8.52 -9.21 -0.21
CA THR A 302 7.23 -8.84 0.38
C THR A 302 7.36 -8.85 1.90
N GLN A 303 7.45 -7.67 2.51
CA GLN A 303 7.75 -7.55 3.94
C GLN A 303 6.50 -7.65 4.81
N TRP A 304 5.37 -7.16 4.33
CA TRP A 304 4.07 -7.37 4.97
C TRP A 304 2.92 -7.23 3.98
N THR A 305 1.81 -7.85 4.34
CA THR A 305 0.52 -7.75 3.65
C THR A 305 -0.50 -7.24 4.66
N SER A 306 -1.33 -6.28 4.25
CA SER A 306 -2.45 -5.78 5.05
C SER A 306 -3.78 -5.89 4.30
N ALA A 307 -4.85 -5.99 5.08
CA ALA A 307 -6.22 -5.86 4.61
C ALA A 307 -6.98 -4.97 5.59
N THR A 308 -7.62 -3.92 5.10
CA THR A 308 -8.33 -2.93 5.90
C THR A 308 -9.82 -3.01 5.58
N ASP A 309 -10.59 -3.50 6.52
CA ASP A 309 -12.04 -3.43 6.51
C ASP A 309 -12.46 -2.02 6.96
N ILE A 310 -12.70 -1.17 5.97
CA ILE A 310 -13.02 0.24 6.18
C ILE A 310 -14.36 0.39 6.91
N THR A 311 -15.33 -0.43 6.53
CA THR A 311 -16.71 -0.38 7.06
C THR A 311 -16.75 -0.70 8.54
N ASN A 312 -16.05 -1.75 8.99
CA ASN A 312 -16.00 -2.17 10.38
C ASN A 312 -14.81 -1.59 11.16
N ARG A 313 -13.98 -0.74 10.51
CA ARG A 313 -12.82 -0.06 11.10
C ARG A 313 -11.80 -1.01 11.70
N ARG A 314 -11.36 -2.01 10.90
CA ARG A 314 -10.36 -3.01 11.30
C ARG A 314 -9.20 -3.03 10.32
N ILE A 315 -7.96 -3.09 10.84
CA ILE A 315 -6.75 -3.31 10.06
C ILE A 315 -6.19 -4.67 10.40
N TYR A 316 -6.08 -5.53 9.40
CA TYR A 316 -5.46 -6.84 9.51
C TYR A 316 -4.10 -6.81 8.81
N TYR A 317 -3.12 -7.54 9.36
CA TYR A 317 -1.81 -7.65 8.73
C TYR A 317 -1.10 -8.96 9.09
N ARG A 318 -0.16 -9.35 8.25
CA ARG A 318 0.85 -10.38 8.49
C ARG A 318 2.19 -9.86 7.94
N THR A 319 3.30 -10.45 8.39
CA THR A 319 4.63 -10.00 7.98
C THR A 319 5.45 -11.14 7.40
N MET A 320 6.63 -10.81 6.85
CA MET A 320 7.62 -11.79 6.38
C MET A 320 8.21 -12.65 7.52
N HIS A 321 8.03 -12.23 8.77
CA HIS A 321 8.52 -12.95 9.95
C HIS A 321 7.43 -13.75 10.67
N ASP A 322 6.17 -13.41 10.47
CA ASP A 322 5.02 -14.11 11.06
C ASP A 322 3.82 -14.05 10.13
N SER A 323 3.46 -15.20 9.58
CA SER A 323 2.32 -15.37 8.68
C SER A 323 0.96 -15.40 9.39
N ALA A 324 0.91 -15.41 10.72
CA ALA A 324 -0.33 -15.27 11.46
C ALA A 324 -0.95 -13.89 11.21
N ILE A 325 -2.25 -13.86 10.92
CA ILE A 325 -2.97 -12.61 10.71
C ILE A 325 -3.29 -11.99 12.06
N ARG A 326 -2.90 -10.73 12.24
CA ARG A 326 -3.14 -9.90 13.44
C ARG A 326 -4.09 -8.77 13.07
N CYS A 327 -4.87 -8.30 14.03
CA CYS A 327 -5.92 -7.30 13.79
C CYS A 327 -5.89 -6.18 14.83
N PHE A 328 -6.01 -4.95 14.35
CA PHE A 328 -6.41 -3.80 15.15
C PHE A 328 -7.89 -3.51 14.89
N ASP A 329 -8.71 -3.59 15.94
CA ASP A 329 -10.10 -3.15 15.88
C ASP A 329 -10.19 -1.74 16.48
N LEU A 330 -10.36 -0.73 15.62
CA LEU A 330 -10.37 0.68 16.04
C LEU A 330 -11.57 1.01 16.92
N ALA A 331 -12.66 0.23 16.84
CA ALA A 331 -13.81 0.43 17.71
C ALA A 331 -13.51 0.14 19.19
N THR A 332 -12.44 -0.60 19.47
CA THR A 332 -11.98 -0.91 20.84
C THR A 332 -11.01 0.15 21.40
N ILE A 333 -10.63 1.15 20.61
CA ILE A 333 -9.64 2.17 20.97
C ILE A 333 -10.36 3.48 21.30
N ASP A 334 -10.25 3.95 22.55
CA ASP A 334 -10.69 5.29 22.92
C ASP A 334 -9.59 6.30 22.55
N PHE A 335 -9.69 6.87 21.35
CA PHE A 335 -8.72 7.83 20.83
C PHE A 335 -8.66 9.16 21.59
N THR A 336 -9.57 9.40 22.53
CA THR A 336 -9.51 10.57 23.42
C THR A 336 -8.63 10.32 24.64
N LYS A 337 -8.33 9.05 24.96
CA LYS A 337 -7.58 8.65 26.16
C LYS A 337 -6.28 7.91 25.87
N VAL A 338 -6.22 7.19 24.75
CA VAL A 338 -4.99 6.46 24.38
C VAL A 338 -3.83 7.43 24.22
N LYS A 339 -2.63 7.00 24.57
CA LYS A 339 -1.40 7.75 24.30
C LYS A 339 -0.83 7.33 22.94
N TYR A 340 -0.10 8.24 22.31
CA TYR A 340 0.69 7.91 21.14
C TYR A 340 1.58 6.69 21.42
N ARG A 341 1.59 5.74 20.48
CA ARG A 341 2.44 4.55 20.51
C ARG A 341 3.03 4.30 19.14
N ALA A 342 4.28 3.84 19.12
CA ALA A 342 4.96 3.29 17.96
C ALA A 342 5.72 2.05 18.42
N LEU A 343 5.36 0.88 17.88
CA LEU A 343 5.95 -0.40 18.26
C LEU A 343 6.19 -1.24 16.99
N PRO A 344 7.23 -2.10 16.98
CA PRO A 344 7.49 -2.99 15.85
C PRO A 344 6.26 -3.84 15.48
N LEU A 345 6.08 -4.15 14.20
CA LEU A 345 5.02 -5.07 13.76
C LEU A 345 5.24 -6.47 14.32
N ASP A 346 6.49 -6.87 14.52
CA ASP A 346 6.88 -8.16 15.10
C ASP A 346 7.72 -7.94 16.36
N GLU A 347 7.24 -8.46 17.49
CA GLU A 347 8.02 -8.53 18.71
C GLU A 347 9.14 -9.57 18.58
N VAL A 348 8.86 -10.67 17.91
CA VAL A 348 9.81 -11.75 17.60
C VAL A 348 9.89 -11.92 16.09
N ARG A 349 11.06 -11.71 15.54
CA ARG A 349 11.33 -11.76 14.10
C ARG A 349 11.68 -13.18 13.64
N GLN A 350 10.77 -14.10 13.90
CA GLN A 350 10.91 -15.51 13.55
C GLN A 350 9.54 -16.12 13.30
N GLN A 351 9.37 -16.78 12.15
CA GLN A 351 8.14 -17.51 11.82
C GLN A 351 7.89 -18.62 12.87
N PRO A 352 6.74 -18.59 13.56
CA PRO A 352 6.36 -19.68 14.45
C PRO A 352 6.13 -20.99 13.68
N ILE A 353 6.69 -22.07 14.18
CA ILE A 353 6.50 -23.43 13.64
C ILE A 353 5.84 -24.29 14.67
N VAL A 354 4.60 -24.71 14.42
CA VAL A 354 3.89 -25.67 15.27
C VAL A 354 4.32 -27.09 14.91
N ARG A 355 5.01 -27.78 15.84
CA ARG A 355 5.38 -29.17 15.66
C ARG A 355 4.25 -30.09 16.08
N MET A 356 3.67 -30.82 15.13
CA MET A 356 2.59 -31.76 15.38
C MET A 356 3.13 -32.98 16.16
N LYS A 357 2.41 -33.38 17.21
CA LYS A 357 2.69 -34.64 17.91
C LYS A 357 1.82 -35.73 17.25
N VAL A 358 2.47 -36.73 16.67
CA VAL A 358 1.76 -37.95 16.20
C VAL A 358 1.61 -38.87 17.42
N ARG A 359 0.38 -39.22 17.73
CA ARG A 359 0.06 -40.20 18.79
C ARG A 359 0.04 -41.59 18.19
#